data_e1de077c7568d03735d52fbe85c8dd3c
#
_entry.id   e1de077c7568d03735d52fbe85c8dd3c
#
_cell.length_a   1.000
_cell.length_b   1.000
_cell.length_c   1.000
_cell.angle_alpha   90.00
_cell.angle_beta   90.00
_cell.angle_gamma   90.00
#
_symmetry.space_group_name_H-M   'P 1'
#
loop_
_entity.id
_entity.type
_entity.pdbx_description
1 polymer ?
#
loop_
_entity_poly.entity_id
_entity_poly.type
_entity_poly.pdbx_seq_one_letter_code
_entity_poly.pdbx_strand_id
1 'polypeptide(L)'
;VAFVGARKSGTSFLVNNLACLFSSIGVKTAILDMAQNKDAYFIYTNNDENLRNIAHTSIENLEKGIAEGIQIDRNLNVYTALPHDGKNYSNAEAILSTLVQNESLVLIDCDLQTDLGYFANAQEIYLVQSMDILTIQPLTAFLRDLKAKGLLDQEKLRIVINKDIKVKGVTSKDIIGGMSMYNDPAMSYMTDLFNKDKVKACSIPFDETVYTKYLEEVINCVISINRYNKNFMNSLKMLGNMVYPLLSKQTYTSRNSAEANYGNNFSSEMNNT
;
A
#
# COMPACT_ATOMS: atom_id res chain seq x y z
N VAL A 1 0.43 7.43 -0.30
CA VAL A 1 1.43 6.74 0.53
C VAL A 1 2.25 5.78 -0.33
N ALA A 2 3.56 5.68 -0.11
CA ALA A 2 4.47 4.81 -0.85
C ALA A 2 4.79 3.55 -0.04
N PHE A 3 4.70 2.40 -0.68
CA PHE A 3 5.17 1.12 -0.15
C PHE A 3 6.42 0.70 -0.90
N VAL A 4 7.50 0.42 -0.19
CA VAL A 4 8.78 0.05 -0.79
C VAL A 4 9.43 -1.10 -0.04
N GLY A 5 9.98 -2.05 -0.77
CA GLY A 5 10.67 -3.20 -0.17
C GLY A 5 11.64 -3.86 -1.12
N ALA A 6 12.50 -4.69 -0.57
CA ALA A 6 13.36 -5.54 -1.38
C ALA A 6 12.53 -6.59 -2.15
N ARG A 7 13.10 -7.14 -3.20
CA ARG A 7 12.44 -8.20 -3.97
C ARG A 7 11.93 -9.30 -3.06
N LYS A 8 10.72 -9.81 -3.31
CA LYS A 8 10.04 -10.88 -2.56
C LYS A 8 9.65 -10.52 -1.12
N SER A 9 9.82 -9.28 -0.65
CA SER A 9 9.27 -8.85 0.63
C SER A 9 7.73 -8.82 0.66
N GLY A 10 7.09 -8.80 -0.51
CA GLY A 10 5.63 -8.84 -0.68
C GLY A 10 4.98 -7.46 -0.67
N THR A 11 5.68 -6.45 -1.19
CA THR A 11 5.16 -5.08 -1.32
C THR A 11 3.86 -5.06 -2.12
N SER A 12 3.87 -5.57 -3.35
CA SER A 12 2.69 -5.64 -4.23
C SER A 12 1.54 -6.44 -3.60
N PHE A 13 1.85 -7.53 -2.86
CA PHE A 13 0.85 -8.28 -2.10
C PHE A 13 0.12 -7.38 -1.09
N LEU A 14 0.84 -6.58 -0.32
CA LEU A 14 0.25 -5.67 0.66
C LEU A 14 -0.55 -4.55 -0.01
N VAL A 15 -0.01 -3.93 -1.05
CA VAL A 15 -0.68 -2.86 -1.81
C VAL A 15 -2.00 -3.35 -2.38
N ASN A 16 -2.01 -4.50 -3.06
CA ASN A 16 -3.22 -5.07 -3.66
C ASN A 16 -4.29 -5.40 -2.59
N ASN A 17 -3.89 -6.04 -1.48
CA ASN A 17 -4.82 -6.39 -0.41
C ASN A 17 -5.38 -5.16 0.33
N LEU A 18 -4.55 -4.13 0.56
CA LEU A 18 -5.00 -2.86 1.14
C LEU A 18 -5.96 -2.13 0.19
N ALA A 19 -5.66 -2.09 -1.10
CA ALA A 19 -6.54 -1.47 -2.09
C ALA A 19 -7.92 -2.13 -2.11
N CYS A 20 -7.98 -3.48 -2.10
CA CYS A 20 -9.24 -4.22 -1.97
C CYS A 20 -9.95 -3.93 -0.64
N LEU A 21 -9.22 -3.83 0.47
CA LEU A 21 -9.79 -3.49 1.78
C LEU A 21 -10.44 -2.10 1.74
N PHE A 22 -9.74 -1.09 1.25
CA PHE A 22 -10.23 0.28 1.20
C PHE A 22 -11.39 0.44 0.22
N SER A 23 -11.31 -0.17 -0.97
CA SER A 23 -12.42 -0.19 -1.92
C SER A 23 -13.68 -0.83 -1.32
N SER A 24 -13.52 -1.94 -0.58
CA SER A 24 -14.65 -2.66 0.04
C SER A 24 -15.42 -1.84 1.08
N ILE A 25 -14.79 -0.82 1.67
CA ILE A 25 -15.41 0.11 2.63
C ILE A 25 -15.78 1.47 2.00
N GLY A 26 -15.65 1.60 0.68
CA GLY A 26 -16.10 2.77 -0.06
C GLY A 26 -15.09 3.90 -0.17
N VAL A 27 -13.81 3.67 0.15
CA VAL A 27 -12.73 4.65 -0.06
C VAL A 27 -12.29 4.59 -1.51
N LYS A 28 -12.39 5.71 -2.23
CA LYS A 28 -11.83 5.83 -3.58
C LYS A 28 -10.32 5.69 -3.54
N THR A 29 -9.82 4.62 -4.11
CA THR A 29 -8.42 4.20 -3.99
C THR A 29 -7.80 4.03 -5.37
N ALA A 30 -6.58 4.54 -5.54
CA ALA A 30 -5.73 4.23 -6.67
C ALA A 30 -4.56 3.33 -6.26
N ILE A 31 -4.25 2.33 -7.07
CA ILE A 31 -2.92 1.70 -7.11
C ILE A 31 -2.13 2.41 -8.20
N LEU A 32 -0.96 2.94 -7.85
CA LEU A 32 0.04 3.44 -8.79
C LEU A 32 1.24 2.49 -8.76
N ASP A 33 1.41 1.69 -9.81
CA ASP A 33 2.49 0.72 -9.92
C ASP A 33 3.74 1.38 -10.53
N MET A 34 4.68 1.71 -9.65
CA MET A 34 5.97 2.29 -10.02
C MET A 34 7.14 1.30 -9.88
N ALA A 35 6.88 0.07 -9.44
CA ALA A 35 7.88 -0.98 -9.40
C ALA A 35 8.35 -1.35 -10.82
N GLN A 36 9.62 -1.72 -10.96
CA GLN A 36 10.25 -2.04 -12.24
C GLN A 36 9.54 -3.20 -12.99
N ASN A 37 9.09 -4.19 -12.24
CA ASN A 37 8.46 -5.38 -12.82
C ASN A 37 7.03 -5.14 -13.35
N LYS A 38 6.36 -4.07 -12.91
CA LYS A 38 4.97 -3.76 -13.28
C LYS A 38 4.03 -4.96 -13.06
N ASP A 39 4.06 -5.52 -11.84
CA ASP A 39 3.26 -6.71 -11.52
C ASP A 39 1.75 -6.45 -11.71
N ALA A 40 1.27 -5.22 -11.44
CA ALA A 40 -0.11 -4.82 -11.65
C ALA A 40 -0.56 -4.94 -13.11
N TYR A 41 0.35 -4.75 -14.08
CA TYR A 41 0.01 -4.95 -15.49
C TYR A 41 -0.51 -6.37 -15.74
N PHE A 42 0.19 -7.39 -15.27
CA PHE A 42 -0.22 -8.78 -15.48
C PHE A 42 -1.49 -9.14 -14.68
N ILE A 43 -1.59 -8.64 -13.46
CA ILE A 43 -2.72 -8.94 -12.56
C ILE A 43 -4.03 -8.34 -13.08
N TYR A 44 -3.99 -7.11 -13.60
CA TYR A 44 -5.20 -6.34 -13.86
C TYR A 44 -5.58 -6.19 -15.33
N THR A 45 -4.72 -6.58 -16.28
CA THR A 45 -5.11 -6.58 -17.70
C THR A 45 -5.80 -7.87 -18.15
N ASN A 46 -5.63 -8.97 -17.42
CA ASN A 46 -6.27 -10.27 -17.71
C ASN A 46 -6.20 -10.68 -19.19
N ASN A 47 -5.11 -10.39 -19.90
CA ASN A 47 -4.96 -10.60 -21.34
C ASN A 47 -6.02 -9.88 -22.21
N ASP A 48 -6.79 -8.96 -21.67
CA ASP A 48 -7.74 -8.13 -22.40
C ASP A 48 -7.01 -6.99 -23.13
N GLU A 49 -7.23 -6.88 -24.45
CA GLU A 49 -6.54 -5.90 -25.29
C GLU A 49 -6.91 -4.46 -24.91
N ASN A 50 -8.17 -4.19 -24.56
CA ASN A 50 -8.60 -2.86 -24.16
C ASN A 50 -7.94 -2.44 -22.84
N LEU A 51 -7.87 -3.36 -21.84
CA LEU A 51 -7.23 -3.09 -20.57
C LEU A 51 -5.72 -2.89 -20.75
N ARG A 52 -5.07 -3.64 -21.64
CA ARG A 52 -3.67 -3.43 -22.01
C ARG A 52 -3.43 -2.06 -22.64
N ASN A 53 -4.31 -1.61 -23.53
CA ASN A 53 -4.22 -0.29 -24.15
C ASN A 53 -4.37 0.82 -23.10
N ILE A 54 -5.29 0.69 -22.14
CA ILE A 54 -5.42 1.62 -21.02
C ILE A 54 -4.13 1.62 -20.18
N ALA A 55 -3.63 0.46 -19.80
CA ALA A 55 -2.39 0.34 -19.02
C ALA A 55 -1.21 1.01 -19.72
N HIS A 56 -1.10 0.84 -21.04
CA HIS A 56 0.02 1.39 -21.84
C HIS A 56 0.10 2.92 -21.80
N THR A 57 -1.02 3.60 -21.63
CA THR A 57 -1.09 5.08 -21.66
C THR A 57 -1.40 5.71 -20.29
N SER A 58 -1.83 4.91 -19.30
CA SER A 58 -2.41 5.42 -18.06
C SER A 58 -1.46 6.36 -17.29
N ILE A 59 -0.17 6.03 -17.16
CA ILE A 59 0.80 6.86 -16.43
C ILE A 59 1.14 8.14 -17.22
N GLU A 60 1.27 8.04 -18.55
CA GLU A 60 1.48 9.24 -19.41
C GLU A 60 0.27 10.18 -19.40
N ASN A 61 -0.93 9.63 -19.30
CA ASN A 61 -2.15 10.41 -19.19
C ASN A 61 -2.18 11.17 -17.86
N LEU A 62 -1.72 10.54 -16.75
CA LEU A 62 -1.57 11.23 -15.46
C LEU A 62 -0.64 12.44 -15.55
N GLU A 63 0.49 12.34 -16.27
CA GLU A 63 1.40 13.48 -16.48
C GLU A 63 0.73 14.65 -17.23
N LYS A 64 -0.28 14.35 -18.04
CA LYS A 64 -1.07 15.33 -18.80
C LYS A 64 -2.32 15.83 -18.05
N GLY A 65 -2.51 15.41 -16.78
CA GLY A 65 -3.66 15.76 -15.97
C GLY A 65 -4.92 14.93 -16.23
N ILE A 66 -4.78 13.78 -16.90
CA ILE A 66 -5.90 12.88 -17.23
C ILE A 66 -5.83 11.62 -16.37
N ALA A 67 -6.78 11.46 -15.45
CA ALA A 67 -6.87 10.30 -14.56
C ALA A 67 -7.68 9.16 -15.20
N GLU A 68 -7.07 8.47 -16.18
CA GLU A 68 -7.66 7.34 -16.88
C GLU A 68 -6.84 6.08 -16.61
N GLY A 69 -7.37 5.21 -15.76
CA GLY A 69 -6.73 3.96 -15.32
C GLY A 69 -7.63 2.75 -15.56
N ILE A 70 -7.13 1.57 -15.23
CA ILE A 70 -7.92 0.33 -15.25
C ILE A 70 -8.90 0.39 -14.07
N GLN A 71 -10.17 0.49 -14.34
CA GLN A 71 -11.21 0.47 -13.32
C GLN A 71 -11.53 -0.97 -12.92
N ILE A 72 -11.22 -1.34 -11.69
CA ILE A 72 -11.48 -2.67 -11.14
C ILE A 72 -12.89 -2.76 -10.55
N ASP A 73 -13.26 -1.74 -9.78
CA ASP A 73 -14.62 -1.55 -9.28
C ASP A 73 -14.92 -0.04 -9.15
N ARG A 74 -16.05 0.29 -8.52
CA ARG A 74 -16.48 1.69 -8.35
C ARG A 74 -15.49 2.55 -7.56
N ASN A 75 -14.68 1.95 -6.70
CA ASN A 75 -13.79 2.64 -5.76
C ASN A 75 -12.32 2.27 -5.95
N LEU A 76 -11.96 1.47 -6.97
CA LEU A 76 -10.58 1.03 -7.19
C LEU A 76 -10.18 1.22 -8.65
N ASN A 77 -9.18 2.08 -8.86
CA ASN A 77 -8.51 2.28 -10.14
C ASN A 77 -7.04 1.84 -10.05
N VAL A 78 -6.52 1.28 -11.13
CA VAL A 78 -5.12 0.84 -11.22
C VAL A 78 -4.43 1.56 -12.37
N TYR A 79 -3.30 2.17 -12.06
CA TYR A 79 -2.42 2.85 -13.01
C TYR A 79 -1.09 2.09 -13.06
N THR A 80 -0.78 1.56 -14.21
CA THR A 80 0.44 0.78 -14.45
C THR A 80 0.92 1.02 -15.87
N ALA A 81 2.03 0.42 -16.27
CA ALA A 81 2.58 0.54 -17.61
C ALA A 81 2.99 -0.83 -18.15
N LEU A 82 3.32 -0.88 -19.42
CA LEU A 82 3.90 -2.09 -20.02
C LEU A 82 5.25 -2.39 -19.36
N PRO A 83 5.47 -3.62 -18.87
CA PRO A 83 6.76 -4.00 -18.32
C PRO A 83 7.89 -3.79 -19.34
N HIS A 84 8.99 -3.24 -18.89
CA HIS A 84 10.19 -3.02 -19.72
C HIS A 84 9.98 -2.13 -20.97
N ASP A 85 9.03 -1.20 -20.91
CA ASP A 85 8.77 -0.24 -22.00
C ASP A 85 9.90 0.79 -22.21
N GLY A 86 10.90 0.79 -21.33
CA GLY A 86 12.03 1.71 -21.38
C GLY A 86 11.71 3.16 -21.01
N LYS A 87 10.48 3.46 -20.61
CA LYS A 87 10.04 4.80 -20.24
C LYS A 87 10.45 5.12 -18.80
N ASN A 88 10.82 6.37 -18.60
CA ASN A 88 11.13 6.90 -17.27
C ASN A 88 9.98 7.83 -16.83
N TYR A 89 9.22 7.42 -15.84
CA TYR A 89 8.12 8.18 -15.26
C TYR A 89 8.62 9.02 -14.06
N SER A 90 9.58 9.91 -14.29
CA SER A 90 10.22 10.72 -13.24
C SER A 90 9.44 11.97 -12.83
N ASN A 91 8.37 12.33 -13.54
CA ASN A 91 7.53 13.48 -13.19
C ASN A 91 6.53 13.12 -12.09
N ALA A 92 7.04 12.68 -10.93
CA ALA A 92 6.23 12.22 -9.82
C ALA A 92 5.24 13.27 -9.32
N GLU A 93 5.62 14.56 -9.34
CA GLU A 93 4.75 15.65 -8.88
C GLU A 93 3.49 15.78 -9.74
N ALA A 94 3.61 15.80 -11.06
CA ALA A 94 2.46 15.89 -11.96
C ALA A 94 1.55 14.66 -11.85
N ILE A 95 2.15 13.45 -11.84
CA ILE A 95 1.42 12.19 -11.72
C ILE A 95 0.62 12.15 -10.41
N LEU A 96 1.27 12.43 -9.28
CA LEU A 96 0.62 12.38 -7.97
C LEU A 96 -0.39 13.52 -7.78
N SER A 97 -0.13 14.72 -8.32
CA SER A 97 -1.09 15.83 -8.29
C SER A 97 -2.39 15.45 -9.00
N THR A 98 -2.30 14.82 -10.17
CA THR A 98 -3.48 14.35 -10.91
C THR A 98 -4.25 13.29 -10.11
N LEU A 99 -3.54 12.33 -9.51
CA LEU A 99 -4.19 11.28 -8.73
C LEU A 99 -4.90 11.80 -7.48
N VAL A 100 -4.27 12.68 -6.70
CA VAL A 100 -4.87 13.17 -5.44
C VAL A 100 -6.08 14.10 -5.66
N GLN A 101 -6.25 14.63 -6.87
CA GLN A 101 -7.45 15.38 -7.25
C GLN A 101 -8.65 14.46 -7.54
N ASN A 102 -8.40 13.21 -7.91
CA ASN A 102 -9.43 12.26 -8.36
C ASN A 102 -9.72 11.15 -7.35
N GLU A 103 -8.75 10.82 -6.47
CA GLU A 103 -8.80 9.71 -5.55
C GLU A 103 -8.61 10.15 -4.10
N SER A 104 -9.28 9.47 -3.16
CA SER A 104 -9.15 9.77 -1.74
C SER A 104 -7.86 9.19 -1.14
N LEU A 105 -7.36 8.10 -1.72
CA LEU A 105 -6.15 7.40 -1.30
C LEU A 105 -5.37 6.91 -2.51
N VAL A 106 -4.07 7.21 -2.54
CA VAL A 106 -3.14 6.68 -3.55
C VAL A 106 -2.14 5.76 -2.85
N LEU A 107 -2.12 4.49 -3.24
CA LEU A 107 -1.16 3.48 -2.82
C LEU A 107 -0.13 3.31 -3.93
N ILE A 108 1.11 3.72 -3.69
CA ILE A 108 2.19 3.62 -4.66
C ILE A 108 2.97 2.34 -4.37
N ASP A 109 2.95 1.41 -5.31
CA ASP A 109 3.77 0.19 -5.26
C ASP A 109 5.15 0.49 -5.83
N CYS A 110 6.16 0.45 -4.98
CA CYS A 110 7.53 0.83 -5.28
C CYS A 110 8.50 -0.31 -5.02
N ASP A 111 9.60 -0.31 -5.76
CA ASP A 111 10.79 -1.07 -5.43
C ASP A 111 11.97 -0.14 -5.11
N LEU A 112 13.16 -0.71 -4.89
CA LEU A 112 14.37 0.05 -4.56
C LEU A 112 14.96 0.83 -5.76
N GLN A 113 14.40 0.66 -6.95
CA GLN A 113 14.79 1.35 -8.19
C GLN A 113 13.81 2.45 -8.59
N THR A 114 12.67 2.55 -7.90
CA THR A 114 11.66 3.58 -8.15
C THR A 114 12.25 4.98 -7.99
N ASP A 115 11.89 5.91 -8.88
CA ASP A 115 12.37 7.30 -8.83
C ASP A 115 12.09 7.94 -7.46
N LEU A 116 13.09 8.63 -6.93
CA LEU A 116 13.02 9.20 -5.58
C LEU A 116 11.98 10.33 -5.45
N GLY A 117 11.53 10.91 -6.53
CA GLY A 117 10.45 11.90 -6.55
C GLY A 117 9.16 11.37 -5.94
N TYR A 118 8.87 10.07 -6.10
CA TYR A 118 7.67 9.46 -5.48
C TYR A 118 7.76 9.42 -3.96
N PHE A 119 8.94 9.17 -3.39
CA PHE A 119 9.16 9.18 -1.94
C PHE A 119 9.19 10.61 -1.39
N ALA A 120 9.74 11.55 -2.12
CA ALA A 120 9.74 12.97 -1.75
C ALA A 120 8.31 13.51 -1.60
N ASN A 121 7.43 13.16 -2.52
CA ASN A 121 6.03 13.62 -2.57
C ASN A 121 5.07 12.74 -1.75
N ALA A 122 5.48 11.59 -1.24
CA ALA A 122 4.66 10.74 -0.40
C ALA A 122 4.44 11.38 0.99
N GLN A 123 3.22 11.26 1.52
CA GLN A 123 2.92 11.65 2.90
C GLN A 123 3.54 10.69 3.91
N GLU A 124 3.55 9.40 3.59
CA GLU A 124 4.18 8.35 4.38
C GLU A 124 4.87 7.34 3.48
N ILE A 125 5.96 6.77 3.98
CA ILE A 125 6.76 5.74 3.31
C ILE A 125 6.72 4.49 4.18
N TYR A 126 6.12 3.43 3.67
CA TYR A 126 6.03 2.13 4.31
C TYR A 126 7.17 1.24 3.81
N LEU A 127 8.18 1.05 4.66
CA LEU A 127 9.30 0.14 4.39
C LEU A 127 8.84 -1.30 4.67
N VAL A 128 8.69 -2.09 3.63
CA VAL A 128 8.26 -3.48 3.72
C VAL A 128 9.47 -4.38 3.86
N GLN A 129 9.58 -5.01 5.01
CA GLN A 129 10.60 -6.00 5.35
C GLN A 129 9.97 -7.37 5.54
N SER A 130 10.76 -8.42 5.43
CA SER A 130 10.39 -9.79 5.81
C SER A 130 11.37 -10.32 6.83
N MET A 131 11.14 -11.53 7.35
CA MET A 131 12.10 -12.20 8.23
C MET A 131 13.35 -12.70 7.49
N ASP A 132 13.47 -12.42 6.19
CA ASP A 132 14.68 -12.68 5.40
C ASP A 132 15.73 -11.60 5.68
N ILE A 133 16.75 -11.97 6.46
CA ILE A 133 17.85 -11.09 6.86
C ILE A 133 18.66 -10.54 5.67
N LEU A 134 18.65 -11.23 4.53
CA LEU A 134 19.37 -10.78 3.33
C LEU A 134 18.75 -9.54 2.71
N THR A 135 17.53 -9.18 3.10
CA THR A 135 16.85 -7.95 2.66
C THR A 135 17.32 -6.70 3.41
N ILE A 136 18.03 -6.85 4.56
CA ILE A 136 18.45 -5.73 5.41
C ILE A 136 19.43 -4.82 4.67
N GLN A 137 20.46 -5.38 4.02
CA GLN A 137 21.48 -4.56 3.35
C GLN A 137 20.93 -3.70 2.19
N PRO A 138 20.18 -4.25 1.22
CA PRO A 138 19.62 -3.43 0.16
C PRO A 138 18.67 -2.34 0.69
N LEU A 139 17.91 -2.62 1.74
CA LEU A 139 17.04 -1.61 2.37
C LEU A 139 17.86 -0.55 3.11
N THR A 140 18.94 -0.92 3.78
CA THR A 140 19.87 0.04 4.42
C THR A 140 20.52 0.94 3.39
N ALA A 141 20.96 0.39 2.24
CA ALA A 141 21.52 1.17 1.14
C ALA A 141 20.49 2.18 0.60
N PHE A 142 19.27 1.74 0.36
CA PHE A 142 18.18 2.61 -0.08
C PHE A 142 17.89 3.76 0.90
N LEU A 143 17.79 3.48 2.20
CA LEU A 143 17.58 4.51 3.22
C LEU A 143 18.74 5.51 3.30
N ARG A 144 19.98 5.07 3.08
CA ARG A 144 21.14 5.96 3.00
C ARG A 144 21.06 6.90 1.79
N ASP A 145 20.62 6.39 0.66
CA ASP A 145 20.43 7.22 -0.54
C ASP A 145 19.37 8.28 -0.30
N LEU A 146 18.24 7.93 0.34
CA LEU A 146 17.23 8.89 0.77
C LEU A 146 17.81 9.94 1.73
N LYS A 147 18.62 9.50 2.72
CA LYS A 147 19.26 10.41 3.69
C LYS A 147 20.25 11.33 3.02
N ALA A 148 21.11 10.81 2.14
CA ALA A 148 22.11 11.60 1.40
C ALA A 148 21.48 12.69 0.53
N LYS A 149 20.27 12.46 0.03
CA LYS A 149 19.50 13.41 -0.77
C LYS A 149 18.56 14.29 0.06
N GLY A 150 18.58 14.18 1.40
CA GLY A 150 17.71 14.95 2.29
C GLY A 150 16.25 14.55 2.25
N LEU A 151 15.92 13.37 1.74
CA LEU A 151 14.56 12.86 1.56
C LEU A 151 14.11 11.92 2.70
N LEU A 152 15.03 11.49 3.56
CA LEU A 152 14.69 10.61 4.69
C LEU A 152 14.12 11.45 5.85
N ASP A 153 12.80 11.45 5.96
CA ASP A 153 12.07 12.02 7.09
C ASP A 153 11.53 10.89 7.97
N GLN A 154 12.00 10.81 9.21
CA GLN A 154 11.59 9.79 10.18
C GLN A 154 10.10 9.88 10.53
N GLU A 155 9.52 11.08 10.51
CA GLU A 155 8.10 11.26 10.79
C GLU A 155 7.20 10.67 9.70
N LYS A 156 7.71 10.56 8.48
CA LYS A 156 7.04 9.90 7.36
C LYS A 156 7.30 8.40 7.28
N LEU A 157 8.36 7.90 7.94
CA LEU A 157 8.76 6.50 7.82
C LEU A 157 7.88 5.60 8.69
N ARG A 158 7.42 4.49 8.10
CA ARG A 158 6.69 3.40 8.77
C ARG A 158 7.35 2.08 8.38
N ILE A 159 7.26 1.08 9.23
CA ILE A 159 7.83 -0.23 8.96
C ILE A 159 6.74 -1.30 9.00
N VAL A 160 6.73 -2.16 7.99
CA VAL A 160 5.86 -3.34 7.94
C VAL A 160 6.72 -4.58 7.88
N ILE A 161 6.67 -5.41 8.90
CA ILE A 161 7.22 -6.76 8.84
C ILE A 161 6.17 -7.65 8.19
N ASN A 162 6.37 -7.95 6.92
CA ASN A 162 5.48 -8.82 6.16
C ASN A 162 6.00 -10.25 6.19
N LYS A 163 5.09 -11.23 6.07
CA LYS A 163 5.43 -12.66 6.19
C LYS A 163 6.13 -12.97 7.52
N ASP A 164 5.65 -12.36 8.60
CA ASP A 164 6.20 -12.58 9.93
C ASP A 164 6.03 -14.04 10.36
N ILE A 165 7.16 -14.69 10.61
CA ILE A 165 7.26 -16.08 11.07
C ILE A 165 8.22 -16.18 12.25
N LYS A 166 8.01 -17.17 13.10
CA LYS A 166 8.95 -17.44 14.20
C LYS A 166 10.23 -18.06 13.66
N VAL A 167 11.33 -17.32 13.73
CA VAL A 167 12.66 -17.77 13.38
C VAL A 167 13.49 -17.91 14.66
N LYS A 168 14.16 -19.05 14.85
CA LYS A 168 15.02 -19.24 16.03
C LYS A 168 16.20 -18.26 15.99
N GLY A 169 16.34 -17.46 17.04
CA GLY A 169 17.45 -16.51 17.18
C GLY A 169 17.28 -15.18 16.43
N VAL A 170 16.13 -14.94 15.78
CA VAL A 170 15.83 -13.68 15.08
C VAL A 170 14.44 -13.21 15.47
N THR A 171 14.32 -11.96 15.86
CA THR A 171 13.05 -11.31 16.17
C THR A 171 12.74 -10.18 15.17
N SER A 172 11.49 -9.78 15.09
CA SER A 172 11.11 -8.61 14.28
C SER A 172 11.87 -7.34 14.69
N LYS A 173 12.24 -7.20 15.97
CA LYS A 173 13.07 -6.08 16.45
C LYS A 173 14.48 -6.12 15.89
N ASP A 174 15.05 -7.30 15.70
CA ASP A 174 16.38 -7.47 15.10
C ASP A 174 16.33 -7.08 13.61
N ILE A 175 15.28 -7.48 12.91
CA ILE A 175 15.06 -7.08 11.51
C ILE A 175 14.94 -5.56 11.39
N ILE A 176 14.09 -4.93 12.21
CA ILE A 176 13.90 -3.46 12.21
C ILE A 176 15.20 -2.74 12.57
N GLY A 177 15.97 -3.25 13.52
CA GLY A 177 17.24 -2.66 13.93
C GLY A 177 18.38 -2.88 12.95
N GLY A 178 18.23 -3.79 12.00
CA GLY A 178 19.32 -4.20 11.11
C GLY A 178 20.40 -4.95 11.87
N MET A 179 20.45 -6.27 11.74
CA MET A 179 21.42 -7.10 12.45
C MET A 179 22.85 -6.75 12.03
N SER A 180 23.67 -6.32 12.97
CA SER A 180 25.04 -5.84 12.71
C SER A 180 25.92 -6.87 11.98
N MET A 181 25.74 -8.16 12.24
CA MET A 181 26.49 -9.24 11.59
C MET A 181 26.21 -9.38 10.07
N TYR A 182 25.12 -8.78 9.58
CA TYR A 182 24.72 -8.82 8.18
C TYR A 182 24.87 -7.46 7.47
N ASN A 183 25.47 -6.48 8.15
CA ASN A 183 25.83 -5.22 7.55
C ASN A 183 27.33 -5.21 7.22
N ASP A 184 27.68 -4.64 6.10
CA ASP A 184 29.06 -4.30 5.80
C ASP A 184 29.59 -3.35 6.90
N PRO A 185 30.70 -3.67 7.60
CA PRO A 185 31.26 -2.81 8.65
C PRO A 185 31.59 -1.40 8.20
N ALA A 186 31.84 -1.20 6.89
CA ALA A 186 32.09 0.12 6.29
C ALA A 186 30.80 0.91 6.03
N MET A 187 29.64 0.31 6.21
CA MET A 187 28.34 0.93 5.94
C MET A 187 27.63 1.29 7.25
N SER A 188 26.86 2.39 7.23
CA SER A 188 25.99 2.76 8.35
C SER A 188 24.97 1.67 8.63
N TYR A 189 24.74 1.40 9.89
CA TYR A 189 23.68 0.50 10.31
C TYR A 189 22.30 1.14 10.12
N MET A 190 21.26 0.32 10.02
CA MET A 190 19.90 0.81 9.89
C MET A 190 19.50 1.70 11.08
N THR A 191 19.99 1.40 12.28
CA THR A 191 19.81 2.20 13.50
C THR A 191 20.46 3.58 13.45
N ASP A 192 21.43 3.80 12.56
CA ASP A 192 22.07 5.12 12.35
C ASP A 192 21.24 6.00 11.41
N LEU A 193 20.29 5.41 10.72
CA LEU A 193 19.45 6.09 9.73
C LEU A 193 18.16 6.60 10.33
N PHE A 194 17.60 5.89 11.31
CA PHE A 194 16.38 6.29 12.02
C PHE A 194 16.33 5.70 13.44
N ASN A 195 15.58 6.34 14.33
CA ASN A 195 15.35 5.82 15.67
C ASN A 195 14.20 4.80 15.65
N LYS A 196 14.52 3.52 15.82
CA LYS A 196 13.56 2.41 15.80
C LYS A 196 12.44 2.51 16.84
N ASP A 197 12.68 3.20 17.97
CA ASP A 197 11.70 3.35 19.03
C ASP A 197 10.68 4.46 18.74
N LYS A 198 10.96 5.32 17.76
CA LYS A 198 10.07 6.39 17.30
C LYS A 198 9.30 6.04 16.02
N VAL A 199 9.80 5.09 15.23
CA VAL A 199 9.14 4.69 13.98
C VAL A 199 8.00 3.74 14.28
N LYS A 200 6.80 4.04 13.79
CA LYS A 200 5.66 3.14 13.90
C LYS A 200 5.90 1.89 13.06
N ALA A 201 5.66 0.73 13.65
CA ALA A 201 5.81 -0.55 12.98
C ALA A 201 4.58 -1.43 13.20
N CYS A 202 4.28 -2.28 12.25
CA CYS A 202 3.29 -3.36 12.37
C CYS A 202 3.80 -4.64 11.73
N SER A 203 3.15 -5.75 12.07
CA SER A 203 3.50 -7.07 11.58
C SER A 203 2.30 -7.73 10.92
N ILE A 204 2.54 -8.32 9.75
CA ILE A 204 1.59 -9.13 8.99
C ILE A 204 2.10 -10.57 9.04
N PRO A 205 1.40 -11.50 9.69
CA PRO A 205 1.85 -12.87 9.81
C PRO A 205 1.88 -13.57 8.44
N PHE A 206 2.82 -14.48 8.26
CA PHE A 206 2.74 -15.42 7.14
C PHE A 206 1.61 -16.40 7.41
N ASP A 207 0.72 -16.52 6.45
CA ASP A 207 -0.37 -17.49 6.46
C ASP A 207 -0.40 -18.21 5.12
N GLU A 208 -0.11 -19.51 5.14
CA GLU A 208 -0.02 -20.32 3.94
C GLU A 208 -1.33 -20.34 3.15
N THR A 209 -2.45 -20.42 3.84
CA THR A 209 -3.78 -20.45 3.20
C THR A 209 -4.08 -19.13 2.49
N VAL A 210 -3.77 -18.01 3.13
CA VAL A 210 -3.91 -16.68 2.53
C VAL A 210 -2.98 -16.52 1.34
N TYR A 211 -1.73 -16.98 1.47
CA TYR A 211 -0.75 -16.85 0.41
C TYR A 211 -1.11 -17.71 -0.81
N THR A 212 -1.51 -18.97 -0.60
CA THR A 212 -1.98 -19.86 -1.67
C THR A 212 -3.15 -19.24 -2.42
N LYS A 213 -4.12 -18.73 -1.65
CA LYS A 213 -5.28 -18.08 -2.22
C LYS A 213 -4.93 -16.84 -3.05
N TYR A 214 -4.03 -16.00 -2.56
CA TYR A 214 -3.57 -14.85 -3.32
C TYR A 214 -2.91 -15.27 -4.64
N LEU A 215 -2.12 -16.36 -4.65
CA LEU A 215 -1.54 -16.89 -5.89
C LEU A 215 -2.61 -17.37 -6.87
N GLU A 216 -3.65 -18.06 -6.39
CA GLU A 216 -4.79 -18.46 -7.21
C GLU A 216 -5.52 -17.23 -7.79
N GLU A 217 -5.70 -16.19 -7.00
CA GLU A 217 -6.32 -14.93 -7.41
C GLU A 217 -5.48 -14.19 -8.46
N VAL A 218 -4.15 -14.17 -8.31
CA VAL A 218 -3.23 -13.63 -9.32
C VAL A 218 -3.32 -14.39 -10.63
N ILE A 219 -3.36 -15.72 -10.58
CA ILE A 219 -3.53 -16.57 -11.78
C ILE A 219 -4.86 -16.27 -12.48
N ASN A 220 -5.91 -16.04 -11.72
CA ASN A 220 -7.24 -15.73 -12.24
C ASN A 220 -7.45 -14.24 -12.55
N CYS A 221 -6.44 -13.40 -12.32
CA CYS A 221 -6.51 -11.95 -12.53
C CYS A 221 -7.64 -11.25 -11.74
N VAL A 222 -7.96 -11.74 -10.55
CA VAL A 222 -9.00 -11.20 -9.66
C VAL A 222 -8.50 -11.22 -8.23
N ILE A 223 -8.08 -10.08 -7.71
CA ILE A 223 -7.65 -9.96 -6.31
C ILE A 223 -8.85 -9.71 -5.41
N SER A 224 -8.94 -10.45 -4.30
CA SER A 224 -10.02 -10.35 -3.33
C SER A 224 -9.54 -10.68 -1.92
N ILE A 225 -10.01 -9.96 -0.93
CA ILE A 225 -9.80 -10.26 0.50
C ILE A 225 -10.90 -11.15 1.09
N ASN A 226 -11.88 -11.52 0.29
CA ASN A 226 -12.95 -12.41 0.70
C ASN A 226 -12.38 -13.80 1.04
N ARG A 227 -12.84 -14.40 2.12
CA ARG A 227 -12.41 -15.73 2.63
C ARG A 227 -11.00 -15.75 3.27
N TYR A 228 -10.34 -14.61 3.52
CA TYR A 228 -9.18 -14.61 4.40
C TYR A 228 -9.59 -14.89 5.84
N ASN A 229 -8.75 -15.59 6.58
CA ASN A 229 -9.06 -15.88 7.98
C ASN A 229 -9.03 -14.61 8.85
N LYS A 230 -9.72 -14.69 9.98
CA LYS A 230 -9.93 -13.56 10.90
C LYS A 230 -8.60 -12.96 11.41
N ASN A 231 -7.61 -13.80 11.69
CA ASN A 231 -6.33 -13.33 12.24
C ASN A 231 -5.57 -12.49 11.24
N PHE A 232 -5.45 -12.96 10.00
CA PHE A 232 -4.83 -12.21 8.92
C PHE A 232 -5.60 -10.91 8.63
N MET A 233 -6.93 -10.98 8.55
CA MET A 233 -7.77 -9.80 8.33
C MET A 233 -7.63 -8.75 9.45
N ASN A 234 -7.45 -9.16 10.70
CA ASN A 234 -7.20 -8.22 11.79
C ASN A 234 -5.86 -7.49 11.58
N SER A 235 -4.79 -8.21 11.22
CA SER A 235 -3.48 -7.60 10.93
C SER A 235 -3.55 -6.67 9.73
N LEU A 236 -4.26 -7.07 8.66
CA LEU A 236 -4.47 -6.22 7.49
C LEU A 236 -5.24 -4.94 7.83
N LYS A 237 -6.27 -5.04 8.68
CA LYS A 237 -7.02 -3.87 9.18
C LYS A 237 -6.18 -2.96 10.07
N MET A 238 -5.27 -3.53 10.89
CA MET A 238 -4.32 -2.72 11.68
C MET A 238 -3.40 -1.91 10.77
N LEU A 239 -2.84 -2.53 9.73
CA LEU A 239 -2.05 -1.82 8.72
C LEU A 239 -2.92 -0.77 8.00
N GLY A 240 -4.15 -1.13 7.61
CA GLY A 240 -5.10 -0.22 7.00
C GLY A 240 -5.37 1.02 7.86
N ASN A 241 -5.55 0.85 9.18
CA ASN A 241 -5.73 1.98 10.10
C ASN A 241 -4.48 2.88 10.23
N MET A 242 -3.28 2.34 10.00
CA MET A 242 -2.06 3.15 9.94
C MET A 242 -2.00 3.98 8.66
N VAL A 243 -2.42 3.41 7.54
CA VAL A 243 -2.40 4.04 6.19
C VAL A 243 -3.52 5.07 6.05
N TYR A 244 -4.70 4.72 6.49
CA TYR A 244 -5.90 5.55 6.38
C TYR A 244 -6.88 5.19 7.52
N PRO A 245 -7.35 6.16 8.33
CA PRO A 245 -8.23 5.86 9.46
C PRO A 245 -9.51 5.17 9.01
N LEU A 246 -9.71 3.93 9.46
CA LEU A 246 -10.89 3.14 9.17
C LEU A 246 -12.02 3.49 10.16
N LEU A 247 -13.10 4.09 9.68
CA LEU A 247 -14.28 4.35 10.50
C LEU A 247 -14.97 3.01 10.85
N SER A 248 -15.23 2.76 12.14
CA SER A 248 -15.97 1.57 12.55
C SER A 248 -17.42 1.67 12.10
N LYS A 249 -18.01 0.56 11.59
CA LYS A 249 -19.43 0.52 11.17
C LYS A 249 -20.42 0.92 12.29
N GLN A 250 -20.01 0.87 13.55
CA GLN A 250 -20.86 1.24 14.69
C GLN A 250 -21.23 2.74 14.73
N THR A 251 -20.44 3.61 14.09
CA THR A 251 -20.76 5.05 14.05
C THR A 251 -21.84 5.38 13.02
N TYR A 252 -22.07 4.53 12.01
CA TYR A 252 -23.10 4.76 10.99
C TYR A 252 -24.50 4.32 11.43
N THR A 253 -24.61 3.25 12.22
CA THR A 253 -25.92 2.79 12.74
C THR A 253 -26.47 3.70 13.82
N SER A 254 -25.63 4.38 14.60
CA SER A 254 -26.09 5.32 15.63
C SER A 254 -26.57 6.68 15.04
N ARG A 255 -26.07 7.10 13.89
CA ARG A 255 -26.57 8.32 13.22
C ARG A 255 -27.90 8.08 12.51
N ASN A 256 -28.07 6.94 11.85
CA ASN A 256 -29.35 6.61 11.19
C ASN A 256 -30.47 6.31 12.19
N SER A 257 -30.15 5.82 13.40
CA SER A 257 -31.16 5.65 14.47
C SER A 257 -31.52 6.97 15.17
N ALA A 258 -30.63 7.95 15.19
CA ALA A 258 -30.94 9.28 15.73
C ALA A 258 -31.80 10.10 14.75
N GLU A 259 -31.56 10.02 13.45
CA GLU A 259 -32.41 10.70 12.44
C GLU A 259 -33.79 10.03 12.28
N ALA A 260 -33.89 8.70 12.46
CA ALA A 260 -35.19 8.01 12.45
C ALA A 260 -36.06 8.33 13.69
N ASN A 261 -35.46 8.67 14.82
CA ASN A 261 -36.20 9.09 16.02
C ASN A 261 -36.65 10.56 16.00
N TYR A 262 -36.01 11.42 15.22
CA TYR A 262 -36.48 12.82 15.03
C TYR A 262 -37.66 12.92 14.04
N GLY A 263 -37.81 11.96 13.11
CA GLY A 263 -38.92 11.93 12.16
C GLY A 263 -40.24 11.45 12.71
N ASN A 264 -40.22 10.66 13.78
CA ASN A 264 -41.45 10.07 14.36
C ASN A 264 -42.11 10.93 15.46
N ASN A 265 -41.47 12.00 15.95
CA ASN A 265 -42.09 12.88 16.96
C ASN A 265 -42.87 14.06 16.34
N PHE A 266 -42.81 14.27 15.01
CA PHE A 266 -43.59 15.34 14.35
C PHE A 266 -44.92 14.88 13.76
N SER A 267 -45.23 13.58 13.76
CA SER A 267 -46.48 13.02 13.19
C SER A 267 -47.53 12.66 14.23
N SER A 268 -47.27 12.84 15.54
CA SER A 268 -48.24 12.52 16.60
C SER A 268 -48.99 13.71 17.19
N GLU A 269 -48.69 14.96 16.76
CA GLU A 269 -49.38 16.16 17.27
C GLU A 269 -50.39 16.80 16.30
N MET A 270 -50.69 16.17 15.15
CA MET A 270 -51.68 16.69 14.19
C MET A 270 -52.98 15.91 14.11
N ASN A 271 -53.29 15.00 15.05
CA ASN A 271 -54.56 14.25 15.06
C ASN A 271 -55.37 14.42 16.35
N ASN A 272 -55.31 15.57 17.00
CA ASN A 272 -56.27 15.92 18.08
C ASN A 272 -56.57 17.42 18.02
N THR A 273 -57.40 17.79 17.04
CA THR A 273 -58.37 18.90 17.13
C THR A 273 -59.46 18.68 16.10
#